data_d1c01541b3c8884ca2bbd846d0f023e2
#
_entry.id   d1c01541b3c8884ca2bbd846d0f023e2
#
_cell.length_a   1.000
_cell.length_b   1.000
_cell.length_c   1.000
_cell.angle_alpha   90.00
_cell.angle_beta   90.00
_cell.angle_gamma   90.00
#
_symmetry.space_group_name_H-M   'P 1'
#
loop_
_entity.id
_entity.type
_entity.pdbx_description
1 polymer ?
#
loop_
_entity_poly.entity_id
_entity_poly.type
_entity_poly.pdbx_seq_one_letter_code
_entity_poly.pdbx_strand_id
1 'polypeptide(L)'
;MRIRTAALTLAALLALALPVLAQTKVPGVTDTEVVLGITTPLSGPAAAWGTTALGAEAWTKYVNAQGGVNGRKLRVMMRDDGYNPGRAVANVNELKDQVFALVELLGSAVLNANKDNIAEAKLPTIWPYGNPQIFAKQPREKVRGVFMVYPDYGDEGEFLVGQAQKLEKAKKVGVFFQNDDYGKGGLEGVRRGAAKFGVTLAAEVAYEVADRELGTHALKLKESGADAIVIYSTATHGAGLIKEMAKVGYRPKIFASFPLGDRFVMFRLLGELWEGAYYNVTGAVPGEPEADRVIEIIVKQDPKLKGRESFALAGVAGMVATVEGLKRAGRNLTRDNFIEAMETIKDWSPEGLTGKITWGPNRRHGLNPIRMMRAGKAAGAAFTTVTGYQPFPSHF
;
A
#
# COMPACT_ATOMS: atom_id res chain seq x y z
N MET A 1 -34.31 46.86 -55.65
CA MET A 1 -34.74 45.77 -54.77
C MET A 1 -33.77 44.60 -54.75
N ARG A 2 -32.44 44.83 -54.82
CA ARG A 2 -31.38 43.77 -54.83
C ARG A 2 -30.26 43.91 -53.82
N ILE A 3 -30.38 44.86 -52.86
CA ILE A 3 -29.33 45.14 -51.88
C ILE A 3 -29.71 44.66 -50.44
N ARG A 4 -30.99 44.29 -50.20
CA ARG A 4 -31.47 43.84 -48.89
C ARG A 4 -31.35 42.37 -48.62
N THR A 5 -31.09 41.51 -49.63
CA THR A 5 -30.98 40.04 -49.51
C THR A 5 -29.55 39.57 -49.22
N ALA A 6 -28.52 40.36 -49.51
CA ALA A 6 -27.12 39.99 -49.25
C ALA A 6 -26.68 40.19 -47.77
N ALA A 7 -27.34 41.10 -47.05
CA ALA A 7 -27.01 41.38 -45.64
C ALA A 7 -27.55 40.31 -44.64
N LEU A 8 -28.61 39.59 -44.99
CA LEU A 8 -29.21 38.57 -44.15
C LEU A 8 -28.48 37.22 -44.22
N THR A 9 -27.81 36.94 -45.33
CA THR A 9 -27.03 35.70 -45.50
C THR A 9 -25.67 35.74 -44.80
N LEU A 10 -25.08 36.92 -44.61
CA LEU A 10 -23.78 37.08 -43.94
C LEU A 10 -23.96 37.01 -42.39
N ALA A 11 -25.10 37.44 -41.85
CA ALA A 11 -25.41 37.36 -40.41
C ALA A 11 -25.70 35.92 -39.93
N ALA A 12 -26.19 35.05 -40.83
CA ALA A 12 -26.48 33.63 -40.50
C ALA A 12 -25.23 32.77 -40.47
N LEU A 13 -24.13 33.13 -41.11
CA LEU A 13 -22.85 32.40 -41.11
C LEU A 13 -21.94 32.77 -39.93
N LEU A 14 -22.16 33.91 -39.25
CA LEU A 14 -21.40 34.30 -38.04
C LEU A 14 -21.96 33.66 -36.74
N ALA A 15 -23.17 33.10 -36.77
CA ALA A 15 -23.82 32.55 -35.57
C ALA A 15 -23.42 31.09 -35.24
N LEU A 16 -22.58 30.43 -36.07
CA LEU A 16 -22.15 29.02 -35.88
C LEU A 16 -20.71 28.83 -35.41
N ALA A 17 -19.99 29.92 -35.12
CA ALA A 17 -18.71 29.83 -34.41
C ALA A 17 -18.96 29.85 -32.90
N LEU A 18 -19.59 28.79 -32.36
CA LEU A 18 -19.50 28.50 -30.93
C LEU A 18 -18.00 28.28 -30.65
N PRO A 19 -17.42 28.99 -29.66
CA PRO A 19 -16.07 28.65 -29.24
C PRO A 19 -16.08 27.20 -28.80
N VAL A 20 -15.41 26.35 -29.53
CA VAL A 20 -14.98 25.05 -29.00
C VAL A 20 -14.11 25.41 -27.81
N LEU A 21 -14.71 25.42 -26.60
CA LEU A 21 -13.96 25.47 -25.36
C LEU A 21 -12.93 24.37 -25.47
N ALA A 22 -11.68 24.74 -25.71
CA ALA A 22 -10.57 23.81 -25.74
C ALA A 22 -10.60 23.07 -24.39
N GLN A 23 -11.10 21.86 -24.41
CA GLN A 23 -11.18 21.02 -23.23
C GLN A 23 -9.75 20.88 -22.73
N THR A 24 -9.44 21.47 -21.58
CA THR A 24 -8.10 21.39 -20.98
C THR A 24 -7.72 19.92 -20.94
N LYS A 25 -6.64 19.57 -21.68
CA LYS A 25 -6.22 18.17 -21.84
C LYS A 25 -5.82 17.64 -20.48
N VAL A 26 -6.60 16.70 -19.95
CA VAL A 26 -6.31 16.04 -18.67
C VAL A 26 -5.17 15.06 -18.89
N PRO A 27 -4.05 15.15 -18.14
CA PRO A 27 -2.96 14.20 -18.31
C PRO A 27 -3.43 12.76 -18.17
N GLY A 28 -2.93 11.89 -19.04
CA GLY A 28 -3.26 10.46 -19.01
C GLY A 28 -4.70 10.10 -19.42
N VAL A 29 -5.50 11.03 -19.97
CA VAL A 29 -6.87 10.75 -20.43
C VAL A 29 -7.00 11.04 -21.91
N THR A 30 -7.54 10.07 -22.63
CA THR A 30 -7.96 10.19 -24.04
C THR A 30 -9.40 9.72 -24.20
N ASP A 31 -9.93 9.74 -25.41
CA ASP A 31 -11.28 9.21 -25.70
C ASP A 31 -11.39 7.70 -25.49
N THR A 32 -10.28 6.98 -25.58
CA THR A 32 -10.24 5.51 -25.56
C THR A 32 -9.43 4.93 -24.40
N GLU A 33 -8.65 5.75 -23.68
CA GLU A 33 -7.72 5.25 -22.66
C GLU A 33 -7.65 6.16 -21.44
N VAL A 34 -7.44 5.54 -20.26
CA VAL A 34 -6.96 6.22 -19.02
C VAL A 34 -5.64 5.57 -18.62
N VAL A 35 -4.60 6.39 -18.47
CA VAL A 35 -3.25 5.97 -18.08
C VAL A 35 -3.05 6.17 -16.59
N LEU A 36 -2.67 5.12 -15.89
CA LEU A 36 -2.39 5.08 -14.45
C LEU A 36 -0.90 4.84 -14.22
N GLY A 37 -0.30 5.54 -13.27
CA GLY A 37 1.11 5.40 -12.93
C GLY A 37 1.33 4.54 -11.69
N ILE A 38 2.40 3.77 -11.68
CA ILE A 38 2.89 3.03 -10.52
C ILE A 38 4.40 3.25 -10.41
N THR A 39 4.89 3.59 -9.22
CA THR A 39 6.32 3.46 -8.89
C THR A 39 6.45 2.62 -7.62
N THR A 40 7.25 1.55 -7.71
CA THR A 40 7.32 0.49 -6.71
C THR A 40 8.64 -0.26 -6.82
N PRO A 41 9.14 -0.92 -5.76
CA PRO A 41 10.38 -1.69 -5.84
C PRO A 41 10.18 -3.01 -6.60
N LEU A 42 10.40 -3.02 -7.90
CA LEU A 42 10.45 -4.25 -8.70
C LEU A 42 11.78 -4.98 -8.52
N SER A 43 12.80 -4.30 -8.00
CA SER A 43 14.12 -4.81 -7.67
C SER A 43 14.54 -4.41 -6.26
N GLY A 44 15.69 -4.93 -5.79
CA GLY A 44 16.27 -4.58 -4.49
C GLY A 44 15.65 -5.32 -3.29
N PRO A 45 15.93 -4.87 -2.05
CA PRO A 45 15.59 -5.61 -0.83
C PRO A 45 14.10 -5.69 -0.54
N ALA A 46 13.29 -4.80 -1.11
CA ALA A 46 11.85 -4.79 -0.99
C ALA A 46 11.11 -5.34 -2.23
N ALA A 47 11.81 -6.01 -3.15
CA ALA A 47 11.24 -6.50 -4.42
C ALA A 47 10.05 -7.45 -4.27
N ALA A 48 9.91 -8.15 -3.13
CA ALA A 48 8.73 -8.96 -2.86
C ALA A 48 7.45 -8.12 -2.88
N TRP A 49 7.53 -6.88 -2.40
CA TRP A 49 6.42 -5.91 -2.41
C TRP A 49 6.07 -5.38 -3.80
N GLY A 50 6.98 -5.41 -4.75
CA GLY A 50 6.67 -5.07 -6.15
C GLY A 50 5.61 -5.98 -6.80
N THR A 51 5.29 -7.11 -6.16
CA THR A 51 4.20 -7.99 -6.57
C THR A 51 2.82 -7.32 -6.45
N THR A 52 2.65 -6.29 -5.61
CA THR A 52 1.42 -5.49 -5.54
C THR A 52 1.11 -4.89 -6.91
N ALA A 53 2.10 -4.26 -7.55
CA ALA A 53 1.93 -3.66 -8.87
C ALA A 53 1.59 -4.70 -9.96
N LEU A 54 2.16 -5.90 -9.87
CA LEU A 54 1.81 -6.99 -10.79
C LEU A 54 0.36 -7.46 -10.60
N GLY A 55 -0.13 -7.49 -9.36
CA GLY A 55 -1.54 -7.74 -9.05
C GLY A 55 -2.46 -6.67 -9.61
N ALA A 56 -2.11 -5.40 -9.44
CA ALA A 56 -2.85 -4.26 -10.00
C ALA A 56 -2.89 -4.32 -11.53
N GLU A 57 -1.77 -4.67 -12.18
CA GLU A 57 -1.72 -4.83 -13.64
C GLU A 57 -2.57 -6.01 -14.13
N ALA A 58 -2.52 -7.16 -13.45
CA ALA A 58 -3.34 -8.31 -13.78
C ALA A 58 -4.83 -7.98 -13.66
N TRP A 59 -5.24 -7.27 -12.61
CA TRP A 59 -6.62 -6.79 -12.49
C TRP A 59 -7.00 -5.80 -13.60
N THR A 60 -6.09 -4.94 -14.00
CA THR A 60 -6.29 -4.01 -15.13
C THR A 60 -6.58 -4.77 -16.42
N LYS A 61 -5.85 -5.85 -16.70
CA LYS A 61 -6.10 -6.74 -17.85
C LYS A 61 -7.51 -7.36 -17.79
N TYR A 62 -7.92 -7.84 -16.62
CA TYR A 62 -9.26 -8.36 -16.40
C TYR A 62 -10.35 -7.30 -16.66
N VAL A 63 -10.24 -6.10 -16.09
CA VAL A 63 -11.18 -5.00 -16.33
C VAL A 63 -11.25 -4.64 -17.81
N ASN A 64 -10.11 -4.60 -18.50
CA ASN A 64 -10.04 -4.34 -19.92
C ASN A 64 -10.73 -5.41 -20.76
N ALA A 65 -10.63 -6.68 -20.39
CA ALA A 65 -11.34 -7.77 -21.04
C ALA A 65 -12.88 -7.62 -20.90
N GLN A 66 -13.35 -7.00 -19.82
CA GLN A 66 -14.77 -6.67 -19.59
C GLN A 66 -15.24 -5.38 -20.28
N GLY A 67 -14.42 -4.77 -21.16
CA GLY A 67 -14.78 -3.54 -21.86
C GLY A 67 -14.12 -2.27 -21.32
N GLY A 68 -13.41 -2.33 -20.20
CA GLY A 68 -12.79 -1.18 -19.55
C GLY A 68 -13.74 -0.40 -18.64
N VAL A 69 -13.51 0.90 -18.49
CA VAL A 69 -14.31 1.76 -17.61
C VAL A 69 -14.86 2.95 -18.39
N ASN A 70 -16.16 3.16 -18.36
CA ASN A 70 -16.83 4.26 -19.05
C ASN A 70 -16.43 4.37 -20.55
N GLY A 71 -16.22 3.22 -21.23
CA GLY A 71 -15.82 3.14 -22.64
C GLY A 71 -14.34 3.43 -22.90
N ARG A 72 -13.50 3.43 -21.88
CA ARG A 72 -12.04 3.57 -21.98
C ARG A 72 -11.32 2.33 -21.44
N LYS A 73 -10.23 1.95 -22.10
CA LYS A 73 -9.30 0.96 -21.55
C LYS A 73 -8.39 1.60 -20.52
N LEU A 74 -7.90 0.82 -19.58
CA LEU A 74 -6.92 1.25 -18.60
C LEU A 74 -5.52 0.79 -19.04
N ARG A 75 -4.52 1.65 -18.91
CA ARG A 75 -3.12 1.31 -19.13
C ARG A 75 -2.29 1.67 -17.89
N VAL A 76 -1.46 0.75 -17.45
CA VAL A 76 -0.52 0.99 -16.34
C VAL A 76 0.85 1.35 -16.91
N MET A 77 1.42 2.47 -16.45
CA MET A 77 2.81 2.85 -16.62
C MET A 77 3.57 2.56 -15.34
N MET A 78 4.37 1.51 -15.34
CA MET A 78 5.10 1.04 -14.16
C MET A 78 6.57 1.47 -14.22
N ARG A 79 7.13 1.90 -13.07
CA ARG A 79 8.54 2.26 -12.91
C ARG A 79 9.13 1.56 -11.69
N ASP A 80 10.33 1.02 -11.85
CA ASP A 80 11.11 0.45 -10.75
C ASP A 80 11.85 1.57 -10.00
N ASP A 81 11.60 1.71 -8.71
CA ASP A 81 12.36 2.61 -7.85
C ASP A 81 13.42 1.89 -7.00
N GLY A 82 13.42 0.55 -6.99
CA GLY A 82 14.36 -0.24 -6.20
C GLY A 82 14.32 0.05 -4.70
N TYR A 83 13.18 0.59 -4.20
CA TYR A 83 13.01 1.06 -2.83
C TYR A 83 13.91 2.25 -2.48
N ASN A 84 14.25 3.07 -3.47
CA ASN A 84 15.09 4.25 -3.32
C ASN A 84 14.23 5.54 -3.46
N PRO A 85 14.15 6.38 -2.40
CA PRO A 85 13.33 7.60 -2.44
C PRO A 85 13.70 8.57 -3.56
N GLY A 86 15.00 8.76 -3.84
CA GLY A 86 15.46 9.66 -4.92
C GLY A 86 15.05 9.17 -6.30
N ARG A 87 15.13 7.85 -6.53
CA ARG A 87 14.67 7.24 -7.80
C ARG A 87 13.15 7.33 -7.92
N ALA A 88 12.42 7.14 -6.84
CA ALA A 88 10.96 7.33 -6.83
C ALA A 88 10.57 8.78 -7.14
N VAL A 89 11.31 9.79 -6.66
CA VAL A 89 11.10 11.20 -7.03
C VAL A 89 11.30 11.41 -8.52
N ALA A 90 12.35 10.86 -9.13
CA ALA A 90 12.57 10.92 -10.55
C ALA A 90 11.42 10.28 -11.36
N ASN A 91 10.97 9.10 -10.92
CA ASN A 91 9.84 8.39 -11.52
C ASN A 91 8.53 9.21 -11.45
N VAL A 92 8.21 9.80 -10.29
CA VAL A 92 7.01 10.63 -10.12
C VAL A 92 7.09 11.88 -11.00
N ASN A 93 8.27 12.53 -11.10
CA ASN A 93 8.47 13.67 -12.00
C ASN A 93 8.26 13.32 -13.48
N GLU A 94 8.68 12.12 -13.90
CA GLU A 94 8.42 11.63 -15.24
C GLU A 94 6.92 11.32 -15.47
N LEU A 95 6.27 10.69 -14.49
CA LEU A 95 4.89 10.19 -14.63
C LEU A 95 3.83 11.29 -14.51
N LYS A 96 4.02 12.31 -13.67
CA LYS A 96 2.96 13.27 -13.25
C LYS A 96 2.23 13.98 -14.40
N ASP A 97 2.93 14.18 -15.53
CA ASP A 97 2.39 14.84 -16.74
C ASP A 97 1.89 13.84 -17.80
N GLN A 98 2.10 12.53 -17.57
CA GLN A 98 1.74 11.47 -18.50
C GLN A 98 0.57 10.59 -17.99
N VAL A 99 0.32 10.59 -16.68
CA VAL A 99 -0.70 9.72 -16.05
C VAL A 99 -1.84 10.55 -15.45
N PHE A 100 -3.00 9.94 -15.39
CA PHE A 100 -4.17 10.52 -14.74
C PHE A 100 -4.02 10.53 -13.21
N ALA A 101 -3.58 9.42 -12.64
CA ALA A 101 -3.39 9.21 -11.21
C ALA A 101 -2.22 8.24 -10.95
N LEU A 102 -1.62 8.29 -9.78
CA LEU A 102 -0.80 7.21 -9.26
C LEU A 102 -1.70 6.18 -8.57
N VAL A 103 -1.48 4.93 -8.89
CA VAL A 103 -2.02 3.79 -8.15
C VAL A 103 -0.82 3.08 -7.55
N GLU A 104 -0.69 3.16 -6.26
CA GLU A 104 0.50 2.78 -5.51
C GLU A 104 1.68 3.77 -5.63
N LEU A 105 2.21 4.09 -4.50
CA LEU A 105 3.50 4.70 -4.25
C LEU A 105 3.99 4.05 -2.95
N LEU A 106 5.08 3.27 -3.02
CA LEU A 106 5.40 2.30 -1.97
C LEU A 106 6.66 2.65 -1.19
N GLY A 107 6.51 2.71 0.13
CA GLY A 107 7.56 2.95 1.11
C GLY A 107 7.39 4.27 1.85
N SER A 108 7.53 4.26 3.18
CA SER A 108 7.35 5.48 3.99
C SER A 108 8.35 6.57 3.62
N ALA A 109 9.63 6.23 3.44
CA ALA A 109 10.64 7.19 2.97
C ALA A 109 10.34 7.69 1.53
N VAL A 110 9.80 6.83 0.67
CA VAL A 110 9.34 7.19 -0.69
C VAL A 110 8.16 8.15 -0.64
N LEU A 111 7.16 7.89 0.22
CA LEU A 111 6.02 8.79 0.41
C LEU A 111 6.48 10.16 0.95
N ASN A 112 7.34 10.16 1.95
CA ASN A 112 7.86 11.39 2.55
C ASN A 112 8.62 12.24 1.52
N ALA A 113 9.43 11.62 0.67
CA ALA A 113 10.16 12.30 -0.39
C ALA A 113 9.25 12.87 -1.50
N ASN A 114 8.07 12.31 -1.70
CA ASN A 114 7.17 12.69 -2.80
C ASN A 114 5.92 13.47 -2.38
N LYS A 115 5.64 13.61 -1.09
CA LYS A 115 4.39 14.22 -0.59
C LYS A 115 4.11 15.63 -1.13
N ASP A 116 5.15 16.46 -1.24
CA ASP A 116 5.01 17.81 -1.78
C ASP A 116 4.88 17.78 -3.31
N ASN A 117 5.65 16.95 -4.01
CA ASN A 117 5.59 16.80 -5.46
C ASN A 117 4.21 16.35 -5.96
N ILE A 118 3.59 15.35 -5.30
CA ILE A 118 2.24 14.91 -5.65
C ILE A 118 1.18 15.97 -5.33
N ALA A 119 1.35 16.73 -4.24
CA ALA A 119 0.45 17.82 -3.85
C ALA A 119 0.51 18.98 -4.86
N GLU A 120 1.70 19.45 -5.23
CA GLU A 120 1.93 20.52 -6.20
C GLU A 120 1.40 20.15 -7.59
N ALA A 121 1.60 18.90 -8.02
CA ALA A 121 1.07 18.38 -9.28
C ALA A 121 -0.45 18.11 -9.24
N LYS A 122 -1.11 18.27 -8.09
CA LYS A 122 -2.50 17.86 -7.86
C LYS A 122 -2.77 16.46 -8.41
N LEU A 123 -1.82 15.54 -8.19
CA LEU A 123 -1.83 14.20 -8.73
C LEU A 123 -2.59 13.26 -7.80
N PRO A 124 -3.77 12.76 -8.18
CA PRO A 124 -4.47 11.78 -7.34
C PRO A 124 -3.57 10.58 -7.09
N THR A 125 -3.45 10.20 -5.82
CA THR A 125 -2.60 9.09 -5.37
C THR A 125 -3.47 8.14 -4.57
N ILE A 126 -3.73 6.98 -5.16
CA ILE A 126 -4.67 6.00 -4.65
C ILE A 126 -3.88 4.84 -4.07
N TRP A 127 -4.22 4.45 -2.85
CA TRP A 127 -3.64 3.29 -2.18
C TRP A 127 -2.12 3.34 -1.97
N PRO A 128 -1.56 4.50 -1.54
CA PRO A 128 -0.13 4.54 -1.21
C PRO A 128 0.18 3.62 -0.03
N TYR A 129 1.37 2.99 -0.06
CA TYR A 129 1.84 2.06 0.96
C TYR A 129 2.93 2.69 1.82
N GLY A 130 2.64 3.01 3.06
CA GLY A 130 3.59 3.57 4.01
C GLY A 130 2.91 4.23 5.21
N ASN A 131 3.66 4.87 6.08
CA ASN A 131 3.16 5.45 7.32
C ASN A 131 2.11 6.55 7.06
N PRO A 132 0.84 6.39 7.48
CA PRO A 132 -0.20 7.43 7.34
C PRO A 132 0.16 8.76 7.97
N GLN A 133 1.01 8.76 9.02
CA GLN A 133 1.45 9.98 9.70
C GLN A 133 2.20 10.97 8.80
N ILE A 134 2.74 10.51 7.67
CA ILE A 134 3.38 11.38 6.67
C ILE A 134 2.35 12.37 6.08
N PHE A 135 1.14 11.90 5.84
CA PHE A 135 0.04 12.71 5.31
C PHE A 135 -0.79 13.37 6.42
N ALA A 136 -0.99 12.70 7.56
CA ALA A 136 -1.72 13.24 8.71
C ALA A 136 -1.12 14.56 9.25
N LYS A 137 0.19 14.76 9.08
CA LYS A 137 0.91 15.97 9.48
C LYS A 137 0.88 17.09 8.41
N GLN A 138 0.25 16.86 7.24
CA GLN A 138 0.18 17.85 6.16
C GLN A 138 -1.10 18.67 6.25
N PRO A 139 -1.08 19.92 5.74
CA PRO A 139 -2.30 20.69 5.51
C PRO A 139 -3.27 19.95 4.59
N ARG A 140 -4.56 20.12 4.83
CA ARG A 140 -5.63 19.41 4.12
C ARG A 140 -5.58 19.55 2.61
N GLU A 141 -5.30 20.73 2.13
CA GLU A 141 -5.19 21.04 0.70
C GLU A 141 -4.10 20.23 0.02
N LYS A 142 -3.01 19.91 0.73
CA LYS A 142 -1.92 19.07 0.21
C LYS A 142 -2.28 17.59 0.09
N VAL A 143 -3.21 17.11 0.92
CA VAL A 143 -3.60 15.68 0.92
C VAL A 143 -4.94 15.43 0.23
N ARG A 144 -5.54 16.46 -0.38
CA ARG A 144 -6.86 16.35 -1.02
C ARG A 144 -6.97 15.20 -2.02
N GLY A 145 -5.91 14.91 -2.77
CA GLY A 145 -5.84 13.84 -3.76
C GLY A 145 -5.37 12.49 -3.24
N VAL A 146 -5.05 12.35 -1.94
CA VAL A 146 -4.52 11.11 -1.37
C VAL A 146 -5.66 10.26 -0.80
N PHE A 147 -5.77 8.99 -1.24
CA PHE A 147 -6.77 8.04 -0.76
C PHE A 147 -6.08 6.79 -0.25
N MET A 148 -5.92 6.71 1.06
CA MET A 148 -5.09 5.72 1.72
C MET A 148 -5.92 4.67 2.48
N VAL A 149 -5.49 3.42 2.37
CA VAL A 149 -5.91 2.29 3.21
C VAL A 149 -4.64 1.57 3.63
N TYR A 150 -4.15 1.86 4.81
CA TYR A 150 -2.88 1.31 5.27
C TYR A 150 -2.80 1.37 6.81
N PRO A 151 -2.17 0.39 7.46
CA PRO A 151 -2.03 0.44 8.92
C PRO A 151 -1.16 1.61 9.37
N ASP A 152 -1.57 2.28 10.44
CA ASP A 152 -0.70 3.16 11.17
C ASP A 152 0.32 2.33 11.96
N TYR A 153 1.60 2.57 11.75
CA TYR A 153 2.65 1.77 12.37
C TYR A 153 2.78 1.99 13.88
N GLY A 154 2.37 3.17 14.35
CA GLY A 154 2.31 3.43 15.78
C GLY A 154 1.21 2.61 16.47
N ASP A 155 0.02 2.55 15.87
CA ASP A 155 -1.09 1.70 16.34
C ASP A 155 -0.71 0.22 16.26
N GLU A 156 -0.07 -0.18 15.15
CA GLU A 156 0.42 -1.54 14.96
C GLU A 156 1.46 -1.92 16.01
N GLY A 157 2.44 -1.05 16.30
CA GLY A 157 3.49 -1.33 17.28
C GLY A 157 2.94 -1.51 18.69
N GLU A 158 2.01 -0.64 19.10
CA GLU A 158 1.32 -0.78 20.38
C GLU A 158 0.53 -2.09 20.44
N PHE A 159 -0.17 -2.44 19.38
CA PHE A 159 -0.91 -3.70 19.26
C PHE A 159 0.01 -4.92 19.35
N LEU A 160 1.15 -4.94 18.63
CA LEU A 160 2.09 -6.06 18.64
C LEU A 160 2.65 -6.33 20.05
N VAL A 161 3.01 -5.28 20.80
CA VAL A 161 3.47 -5.42 22.19
C VAL A 161 2.36 -5.96 23.10
N GLY A 162 1.14 -5.43 22.96
CA GLY A 162 -0.02 -5.94 23.69
C GLY A 162 -0.29 -7.41 23.42
N GLN A 163 -0.16 -7.85 22.16
CA GLN A 163 -0.32 -9.27 21.81
C GLN A 163 0.85 -10.12 22.33
N ALA A 164 2.09 -9.62 22.31
CA ALA A 164 3.24 -10.33 22.88
C ALA A 164 3.03 -10.60 24.39
N GLN A 165 2.57 -9.60 25.13
CA GLN A 165 2.24 -9.73 26.54
C GLN A 165 1.05 -10.70 26.75
N LYS A 166 -0.01 -10.55 25.97
CA LYS A 166 -1.24 -11.34 26.14
C LYS A 166 -1.05 -12.83 25.81
N LEU A 167 -0.41 -13.11 24.65
CA LEU A 167 -0.33 -14.47 24.09
C LEU A 167 0.85 -15.26 24.63
N GLU A 168 2.00 -14.62 24.79
CA GLU A 168 3.26 -15.26 25.17
C GLU A 168 3.76 -14.86 26.57
N LYS A 169 3.00 -14.02 27.29
CA LYS A 169 3.38 -13.49 28.62
C LYS A 169 4.73 -12.78 28.61
N ALA A 170 5.07 -12.16 27.48
CA ALA A 170 6.32 -11.45 27.30
C ALA A 170 6.50 -10.37 28.38
N LYS A 171 7.65 -10.41 29.05
CA LYS A 171 8.05 -9.42 30.07
C LYS A 171 9.05 -8.40 29.52
N LYS A 172 9.85 -8.84 28.54
CA LYS A 172 10.86 -8.05 27.87
C LYS A 172 10.70 -8.17 26.36
N VAL A 173 10.55 -7.05 25.68
CA VAL A 173 10.54 -7.01 24.22
C VAL A 173 11.76 -6.29 23.68
N GLY A 174 12.33 -6.80 22.59
CA GLY A 174 13.25 -6.06 21.75
C GLY A 174 12.55 -5.62 20.48
N VAL A 175 13.03 -4.55 19.85
CA VAL A 175 12.56 -4.12 18.55
C VAL A 175 13.70 -4.04 17.57
N PHE A 176 13.53 -4.65 16.38
CA PHE A 176 14.39 -4.51 15.21
C PHE A 176 13.65 -3.69 14.16
N PHE A 177 14.21 -2.56 13.75
CA PHE A 177 13.48 -1.61 12.92
C PHE A 177 14.36 -0.94 11.86
N GLN A 178 13.77 -0.71 10.69
CA GLN A 178 14.38 0.07 9.60
C GLN A 178 14.57 1.53 10.04
N ASN A 179 15.75 2.10 9.80
CA ASN A 179 16.08 3.45 10.24
C ASN A 179 15.48 4.54 9.33
N ASP A 180 14.17 4.50 9.14
CA ASP A 180 13.41 5.49 8.37
C ASP A 180 12.02 5.75 8.98
N ASP A 181 11.15 6.49 8.26
CA ASP A 181 9.79 6.80 8.70
C ASP A 181 8.92 5.56 8.95
N TYR A 182 9.22 4.42 8.31
CA TYR A 182 8.56 3.15 8.55
C TYR A 182 8.90 2.59 9.92
N GLY A 183 10.17 2.27 10.13
CA GLY A 183 10.60 1.61 11.35
C GLY A 183 10.53 2.52 12.57
N LYS A 184 10.78 3.83 12.42
CA LYS A 184 10.63 4.81 13.50
C LYS A 184 9.18 4.98 13.93
N GLY A 185 8.23 4.94 13.00
CA GLY A 185 6.81 4.94 13.34
C GLY A 185 6.40 3.72 14.17
N GLY A 186 6.90 2.54 13.78
CA GLY A 186 6.70 1.31 14.56
C GLY A 186 7.36 1.33 15.93
N LEU A 187 8.61 1.81 16.02
CA LEU A 187 9.33 1.98 17.30
C LEU A 187 8.55 2.84 18.28
N GLU A 188 7.98 3.95 17.81
CA GLU A 188 7.16 4.83 18.66
C GLU A 188 5.96 4.07 19.24
N GLY A 189 5.28 3.27 18.41
CA GLY A 189 4.19 2.41 18.87
C GLY A 189 4.65 1.34 19.86
N VAL A 190 5.81 0.72 19.61
CA VAL A 190 6.40 -0.26 20.55
C VAL A 190 6.70 0.35 21.90
N ARG A 191 7.27 1.58 21.92
CA ARG A 191 7.51 2.33 23.18
C ARG A 191 6.21 2.61 23.92
N ARG A 192 5.16 3.07 23.23
CA ARG A 192 3.84 3.28 23.84
C ARG A 192 3.25 1.98 24.40
N GLY A 193 3.32 0.90 23.60
CA GLY A 193 2.84 -0.43 24.02
C GLY A 193 3.60 -0.96 25.24
N ALA A 194 4.93 -0.82 25.27
CA ALA A 194 5.74 -1.23 26.41
C ALA A 194 5.30 -0.53 27.69
N ALA A 195 5.14 0.78 27.65
CA ALA A 195 4.65 1.57 28.79
C ALA A 195 3.22 1.19 29.19
N LYS A 196 2.31 1.03 28.21
CA LYS A 196 0.89 0.75 28.44
C LYS A 196 0.63 -0.64 29.06
N PHE A 197 1.38 -1.64 28.61
CA PHE A 197 1.16 -3.04 29.03
C PHE A 197 2.15 -3.52 30.09
N GLY A 198 2.99 -2.64 30.62
CA GLY A 198 3.96 -2.97 31.67
C GLY A 198 5.03 -3.97 31.20
N VAL A 199 5.45 -3.87 29.94
CA VAL A 199 6.50 -4.67 29.32
C VAL A 199 7.78 -3.86 29.25
N THR A 200 8.93 -4.45 29.60
CA THR A 200 10.22 -3.78 29.47
C THR A 200 10.66 -3.75 28.00
N LEU A 201 10.91 -2.57 27.44
CA LEU A 201 11.61 -2.42 26.17
C LEU A 201 13.11 -2.63 26.39
N ALA A 202 13.60 -3.84 26.15
CA ALA A 202 14.96 -4.26 26.52
C ALA A 202 16.02 -3.87 25.48
N ALA A 203 15.63 -3.72 24.20
CA ALA A 203 16.53 -3.29 23.15
C ALA A 203 15.79 -2.59 21.99
N GLU A 204 16.44 -1.55 21.46
CA GLU A 204 16.05 -0.87 20.23
C GLU A 204 17.22 -1.01 19.24
N VAL A 205 17.01 -1.79 18.18
CA VAL A 205 18.07 -2.15 17.23
C VAL A 205 17.67 -1.70 15.82
N ALA A 206 18.25 -0.58 15.40
CA ALA A 206 18.06 -0.05 14.06
C ALA A 206 18.94 -0.78 13.05
N TYR A 207 18.46 -0.87 11.78
CA TYR A 207 19.24 -1.29 10.62
C TYR A 207 19.02 -0.33 9.44
N GLU A 208 20.01 -0.27 8.55
CA GLU A 208 19.90 0.45 7.29
C GLU A 208 19.49 -0.50 6.14
N VAL A 209 18.75 0.01 5.16
CA VAL A 209 18.34 -0.79 3.97
C VAL A 209 19.55 -1.34 3.19
N ALA A 210 20.70 -0.70 3.34
CA ALA A 210 21.95 -1.14 2.72
C ALA A 210 22.66 -2.26 3.50
N ASP A 211 22.27 -2.53 4.74
CA ASP A 211 22.93 -3.55 5.58
C ASP A 211 22.78 -4.94 4.96
N ARG A 212 23.88 -5.67 4.88
CA ARG A 212 23.93 -7.05 4.37
C ARG A 212 24.12 -8.06 5.48
N GLU A 213 24.87 -7.68 6.52
CA GLU A 213 25.27 -8.53 7.64
C GLU A 213 24.51 -8.13 8.90
N LEU A 214 23.73 -9.03 9.46
CA LEU A 214 22.85 -8.77 10.60
C LEU A 214 23.27 -9.50 11.88
N GLY A 215 24.45 -10.13 11.89
CA GLY A 215 24.96 -10.87 13.04
C GLY A 215 25.09 -10.02 14.29
N THR A 216 25.63 -8.80 14.18
CA THR A 216 25.77 -7.87 15.30
C THR A 216 24.40 -7.45 15.86
N HIS A 217 23.40 -7.25 15.01
CA HIS A 217 22.03 -6.94 15.41
C HIS A 217 21.41 -8.11 16.20
N ALA A 218 21.63 -9.35 15.73
CA ALA A 218 21.15 -10.55 16.41
C ALA A 218 21.80 -10.73 17.79
N LEU A 219 23.10 -10.44 17.91
CA LEU A 219 23.81 -10.49 19.22
C LEU A 219 23.27 -9.45 20.20
N LYS A 220 23.08 -8.19 19.78
CA LYS A 220 22.49 -7.14 20.63
C LYS A 220 21.11 -7.55 21.15
N LEU A 221 20.27 -8.13 20.30
CA LEU A 221 18.95 -8.61 20.72
C LEU A 221 19.06 -9.79 21.70
N LYS A 222 19.97 -10.72 21.48
CA LYS A 222 20.23 -11.84 22.40
C LYS A 222 20.70 -11.34 23.77
N GLU A 223 21.68 -10.44 23.78
CA GLU A 223 22.26 -9.88 25.02
C GLU A 223 21.26 -9.06 25.84
N SER A 224 20.23 -8.48 25.19
CA SER A 224 19.15 -7.76 25.87
C SER A 224 18.29 -8.68 26.76
N GLY A 225 18.31 -9.98 26.49
CA GLY A 225 17.47 -10.95 27.18
C GLY A 225 15.96 -10.77 26.88
N ALA A 226 15.62 -10.18 25.73
CA ALA A 226 14.23 -10.06 25.31
C ALA A 226 13.63 -11.44 25.02
N ASP A 227 12.41 -11.69 25.51
CA ASP A 227 11.68 -12.93 25.30
C ASP A 227 10.79 -12.88 24.03
N ALA A 228 10.50 -11.68 23.54
CA ALA A 228 9.85 -11.46 22.26
C ALA A 228 10.54 -10.33 21.46
N ILE A 229 10.56 -10.47 20.13
CA ILE A 229 11.10 -9.47 19.22
C ILE A 229 9.99 -8.96 18.29
N VAL A 230 9.80 -7.65 18.29
CA VAL A 230 8.96 -6.95 17.32
C VAL A 230 9.83 -6.56 16.12
N ILE A 231 9.38 -6.86 14.91
CA ILE A 231 10.18 -6.66 13.68
C ILE A 231 9.47 -5.70 12.72
N TYR A 232 10.12 -4.57 12.45
CA TYR A 232 9.76 -3.59 11.42
C TYR A 232 10.82 -3.56 10.34
N SER A 233 10.72 -4.45 9.36
CA SER A 233 11.75 -4.59 8.32
C SER A 233 11.17 -5.00 6.96
N THR A 234 12.01 -4.94 5.91
CA THR A 234 11.69 -5.68 4.69
C THR A 234 11.73 -7.19 4.96
N ALA A 235 11.07 -7.99 4.12
CA ALA A 235 11.08 -9.45 4.26
C ALA A 235 12.50 -10.02 4.22
N THR A 236 13.38 -9.48 3.38
CA THR A 236 14.78 -9.91 3.26
C THR A 236 15.57 -9.69 4.54
N HIS A 237 15.47 -8.48 5.14
CA HIS A 237 16.19 -8.16 6.37
C HIS A 237 15.61 -8.89 7.57
N GLY A 238 14.28 -8.98 7.69
CA GLY A 238 13.64 -9.75 8.76
C GLY A 238 14.02 -11.24 8.71
N ALA A 239 14.05 -11.82 7.53
CA ALA A 239 14.50 -13.20 7.37
C ALA A 239 16.00 -13.36 7.68
N GLY A 240 16.83 -12.41 7.25
CA GLY A 240 18.25 -12.38 7.58
C GLY A 240 18.48 -12.34 9.09
N LEU A 241 17.80 -11.43 9.79
CA LEU A 241 17.89 -11.33 11.25
C LEU A 241 17.50 -12.64 11.96
N ILE A 242 16.36 -13.23 11.57
CA ILE A 242 15.88 -14.48 12.19
C ILE A 242 16.88 -15.62 11.99
N LYS A 243 17.51 -15.71 10.80
CA LYS A 243 18.59 -16.68 10.56
C LYS A 243 19.81 -16.42 11.44
N GLU A 244 20.23 -15.17 11.59
CA GLU A 244 21.38 -14.83 12.44
C GLU A 244 21.08 -15.09 13.93
N MET A 245 19.88 -14.77 14.42
CA MET A 245 19.46 -15.13 15.77
C MET A 245 19.50 -16.66 15.97
N ALA A 246 19.04 -17.44 15.00
CA ALA A 246 19.07 -18.89 15.07
C ALA A 246 20.50 -19.45 15.12
N LYS A 247 21.45 -18.88 14.35
CA LYS A 247 22.88 -19.28 14.37
C LYS A 247 23.52 -19.09 15.73
N VAL A 248 23.15 -18.03 16.46
CA VAL A 248 23.66 -17.79 17.81
C VAL A 248 22.84 -18.47 18.92
N GLY A 249 21.95 -19.39 18.56
CA GLY A 249 21.11 -20.14 19.51
C GLY A 249 20.03 -19.31 20.20
N TYR A 250 19.65 -18.17 19.64
CA TYR A 250 18.60 -17.31 20.18
C TYR A 250 17.29 -17.46 19.39
N ARG A 251 16.22 -17.88 20.05
CA ARG A 251 14.92 -18.17 19.43
C ARG A 251 13.79 -17.52 20.23
N PRO A 252 13.70 -16.18 20.21
CA PRO A 252 12.63 -15.45 20.87
C PRO A 252 11.31 -15.65 20.12
N LYS A 253 10.20 -15.22 20.74
CA LYS A 253 8.92 -15.13 20.05
C LYS A 253 8.96 -13.96 19.05
N ILE A 254 8.51 -14.20 17.83
CA ILE A 254 8.51 -13.19 16.77
C ILE A 254 7.14 -12.58 16.61
N PHE A 255 7.08 -11.24 16.62
CA PHE A 255 5.91 -10.42 16.32
C PHE A 255 6.26 -9.48 15.18
N ALA A 256 5.80 -9.82 13.99
CA ALA A 256 6.19 -9.14 12.76
C ALA A 256 5.13 -8.14 12.29
N SER A 257 5.59 -6.98 11.91
CA SER A 257 4.80 -5.96 11.25
C SER A 257 4.27 -6.45 9.91
N PHE A 258 3.18 -5.88 9.45
CA PHE A 258 2.46 -6.23 8.25
C PHE A 258 3.32 -6.35 6.97
N PRO A 259 4.42 -5.58 6.73
CA PRO A 259 5.30 -5.84 5.59
C PRO A 259 5.93 -7.24 5.53
N LEU A 260 5.90 -8.01 6.61
CA LEU A 260 6.30 -9.40 6.66
C LEU A 260 5.08 -10.36 6.55
N GLY A 261 3.90 -9.84 6.24
CA GLY A 261 2.64 -10.58 6.24
C GLY A 261 2.42 -11.54 5.07
N ASP A 262 3.32 -11.58 4.07
CA ASP A 262 3.24 -12.59 3.01
C ASP A 262 3.86 -13.90 3.49
N ARG A 263 2.99 -14.83 3.90
CA ARG A 263 3.41 -16.14 4.40
C ARG A 263 4.22 -16.95 3.40
N PHE A 264 3.90 -16.90 2.11
CA PHE A 264 4.62 -17.67 1.09
C PHE A 264 6.04 -17.15 0.91
N VAL A 265 6.23 -15.84 0.94
CA VAL A 265 7.55 -15.21 0.93
C VAL A 265 8.33 -15.59 2.18
N MET A 266 7.73 -15.46 3.36
CA MET A 266 8.42 -15.73 4.62
C MET A 266 8.77 -17.21 4.81
N PHE A 267 7.87 -18.13 4.49
CA PHE A 267 8.19 -19.57 4.52
C PHE A 267 9.24 -19.97 3.49
N ARG A 268 9.25 -19.37 2.30
CA ARG A 268 10.30 -19.60 1.30
C ARG A 268 11.67 -19.13 1.79
N LEU A 269 11.73 -18.01 2.51
CA LEU A 269 12.98 -17.46 3.04
C LEU A 269 13.48 -18.20 4.28
N LEU A 270 12.59 -18.69 5.13
CA LEU A 270 12.89 -19.13 6.50
C LEU A 270 12.58 -20.61 6.76
N GLY A 271 11.68 -21.23 5.99
CA GLY A 271 11.21 -22.58 6.29
C GLY A 271 10.65 -22.67 7.72
N GLU A 272 11.11 -23.69 8.45
CA GLU A 272 10.70 -23.94 9.84
C GLU A 272 11.03 -22.81 10.83
N LEU A 273 11.98 -21.95 10.50
CA LEU A 273 12.32 -20.80 11.36
C LEU A 273 11.18 -19.76 11.46
N TRP A 274 10.21 -19.81 10.54
CA TRP A 274 9.02 -18.96 10.58
C TRP A 274 7.87 -19.57 11.37
N GLU A 275 7.91 -20.87 11.67
CA GLU A 275 6.83 -21.54 12.43
C GLU A 275 6.62 -20.90 13.80
N GLY A 276 5.37 -20.62 14.12
CA GLY A 276 4.97 -19.98 15.36
C GLY A 276 5.13 -18.46 15.40
N ALA A 277 5.69 -17.82 14.38
CA ALA A 277 5.76 -16.37 14.29
C ALA A 277 4.35 -15.76 14.19
N TYR A 278 4.13 -14.66 14.91
CA TYR A 278 2.95 -13.83 14.78
C TYR A 278 3.23 -12.72 13.78
N TYR A 279 2.29 -12.46 12.89
CA TYR A 279 2.41 -11.41 11.88
C TYR A 279 1.07 -10.78 11.56
N ASN A 280 1.09 -9.52 11.18
CA ASN A 280 -0.10 -8.80 10.81
C ASN A 280 -0.40 -8.92 9.31
N VAL A 281 -1.67 -8.83 8.96
CA VAL A 281 -2.17 -8.69 7.59
C VAL A 281 -3.25 -7.60 7.56
N THR A 282 -3.46 -7.01 6.38
CA THR A 282 -4.35 -5.86 6.19
C THR A 282 -5.61 -6.20 5.40
N GLY A 283 -5.65 -7.38 4.81
CA GLY A 283 -6.71 -7.81 3.93
C GLY A 283 -6.97 -9.31 3.98
N ALA A 284 -7.78 -9.77 3.06
CA ALA A 284 -8.03 -11.18 2.83
C ALA A 284 -6.74 -11.89 2.38
N VAL A 285 -6.56 -13.12 2.83
CA VAL A 285 -5.37 -13.92 2.55
C VAL A 285 -5.74 -15.17 1.74
N PRO A 286 -4.81 -15.72 0.95
CA PRO A 286 -5.04 -16.98 0.22
C PRO A 286 -5.57 -18.07 1.14
N GLY A 287 -6.63 -18.77 0.72
CA GLY A 287 -7.39 -19.73 1.50
C GLY A 287 -8.68 -19.17 2.11
N GLU A 288 -8.95 -17.88 1.93
CA GLU A 288 -10.25 -17.26 2.24
C GLU A 288 -11.06 -17.11 0.94
N PRO A 289 -12.40 -17.34 0.94
CA PRO A 289 -13.19 -17.39 -0.31
C PRO A 289 -13.07 -16.15 -1.19
N GLU A 290 -13.04 -14.95 -0.60
CA GLU A 290 -12.93 -13.69 -1.31
C GLU A 290 -11.56 -13.56 -1.99
N ALA A 291 -10.50 -13.98 -1.28
CA ALA A 291 -9.14 -13.98 -1.80
C ALA A 291 -9.00 -15.00 -2.94
N ASP A 292 -9.46 -16.24 -2.73
CA ASP A 292 -9.30 -17.33 -3.70
C ASP A 292 -10.01 -17.03 -5.01
N ARG A 293 -11.22 -16.43 -4.96
CA ARG A 293 -11.94 -15.97 -6.15
C ARG A 293 -11.13 -14.94 -6.96
N VAL A 294 -10.50 -13.98 -6.30
CA VAL A 294 -9.68 -12.96 -6.95
C VAL A 294 -8.38 -13.55 -7.47
N ILE A 295 -7.76 -14.46 -6.73
CA ILE A 295 -6.54 -15.17 -7.14
C ILE A 295 -6.77 -15.93 -8.46
N GLU A 296 -7.87 -16.66 -8.61
CA GLU A 296 -8.19 -17.33 -9.86
C GLU A 296 -8.23 -16.37 -11.05
N ILE A 297 -8.82 -15.17 -10.84
CA ILE A 297 -8.88 -14.14 -11.88
C ILE A 297 -7.49 -13.65 -12.24
N ILE A 298 -6.68 -13.22 -11.27
CA ILE A 298 -5.38 -12.59 -11.56
C ILE A 298 -4.33 -13.58 -12.06
N VAL A 299 -4.34 -14.82 -11.57
CA VAL A 299 -3.42 -15.87 -12.03
C VAL A 299 -3.74 -16.28 -13.48
N LYS A 300 -5.02 -16.22 -13.89
CA LYS A 300 -5.41 -16.41 -15.29
C LYS A 300 -4.86 -15.28 -16.19
N GLN A 301 -4.79 -14.04 -15.69
CA GLN A 301 -4.24 -12.91 -16.44
C GLN A 301 -2.70 -12.90 -16.45
N ASP A 302 -2.07 -13.33 -15.36
CA ASP A 302 -0.61 -13.47 -15.21
C ASP A 302 -0.24 -14.70 -14.38
N PRO A 303 0.10 -15.83 -15.00
CA PRO A 303 0.48 -17.07 -14.31
C PRO A 303 1.72 -16.93 -13.40
N LYS A 304 2.55 -15.87 -13.57
CA LYS A 304 3.72 -15.61 -12.72
C LYS A 304 3.35 -15.19 -11.31
N LEU A 305 2.08 -14.84 -11.08
CA LEU A 305 1.57 -14.50 -9.75
C LEU A 305 1.38 -15.74 -8.85
N LYS A 306 1.41 -16.95 -9.41
CA LYS A 306 1.30 -18.17 -8.61
C LYS A 306 2.44 -18.28 -7.58
N GLY A 307 2.10 -18.43 -6.30
CA GLY A 307 3.03 -18.44 -5.16
C GLY A 307 3.46 -17.04 -4.70
N ARG A 308 2.76 -15.97 -5.15
CA ARG A 308 2.99 -14.57 -4.76
C ARG A 308 1.68 -13.82 -4.48
N GLU A 309 0.61 -14.57 -4.24
CA GLU A 309 -0.76 -14.07 -4.27
C GLU A 309 -1.05 -13.06 -3.15
N SER A 310 -0.43 -13.21 -1.97
CA SER A 310 -0.76 -12.36 -0.81
C SER A 310 -0.50 -10.88 -1.08
N PHE A 311 0.66 -10.52 -1.60
CA PHE A 311 0.94 -9.12 -1.98
C PHE A 311 0.19 -8.69 -3.24
N ALA A 312 -0.01 -9.59 -4.20
CA ALA A 312 -0.78 -9.28 -5.39
C ALA A 312 -2.22 -8.83 -5.05
N LEU A 313 -2.87 -9.48 -4.06
CA LEU A 313 -4.21 -9.11 -3.59
C LEU A 313 -4.29 -7.67 -3.07
N ALA A 314 -3.23 -7.19 -2.39
CA ALA A 314 -3.19 -5.81 -1.92
C ALA A 314 -3.22 -4.82 -3.11
N GLY A 315 -2.44 -5.08 -4.15
CA GLY A 315 -2.46 -4.27 -5.37
C GLY A 315 -3.78 -4.34 -6.13
N VAL A 316 -4.40 -5.53 -6.17
CA VAL A 316 -5.76 -5.67 -6.71
C VAL A 316 -6.74 -4.77 -5.97
N ALA A 317 -6.71 -4.76 -4.63
CA ALA A 317 -7.61 -3.93 -3.84
C ALA A 317 -7.48 -2.44 -4.18
N GLY A 318 -6.25 -1.93 -4.35
CA GLY A 318 -5.98 -0.57 -4.79
C GLY A 318 -6.50 -0.27 -6.20
N MET A 319 -6.32 -1.20 -7.13
CA MET A 319 -6.82 -1.05 -8.50
C MET A 319 -8.36 -1.13 -8.55
N VAL A 320 -9.00 -2.01 -7.78
CA VAL A 320 -10.46 -2.08 -7.66
C VAL A 320 -11.02 -0.76 -7.15
N ALA A 321 -10.39 -0.17 -6.12
CA ALA A 321 -10.80 1.13 -5.60
C ALA A 321 -10.66 2.25 -6.65
N THR A 322 -9.57 2.23 -7.42
CA THR A 322 -9.35 3.17 -8.53
C THR A 322 -10.42 3.04 -9.60
N VAL A 323 -10.73 1.81 -10.00
CA VAL A 323 -11.79 1.50 -10.98
C VAL A 323 -13.16 1.97 -10.51
N GLU A 324 -13.48 1.77 -9.23
CA GLU A 324 -14.72 2.26 -8.63
C GLU A 324 -14.81 3.79 -8.67
N GLY A 325 -13.74 4.48 -8.32
CA GLY A 325 -13.66 5.94 -8.44
C GLY A 325 -13.85 6.43 -9.87
N LEU A 326 -13.21 5.77 -10.85
CA LEU A 326 -13.37 6.09 -12.28
C LEU A 326 -14.80 5.85 -12.77
N LYS A 327 -15.47 4.77 -12.34
CA LYS A 327 -16.87 4.50 -12.67
C LYS A 327 -17.78 5.62 -12.16
N ARG A 328 -17.61 6.05 -10.91
CA ARG A 328 -18.41 7.13 -10.29
C ARG A 328 -18.14 8.48 -10.92
N ALA A 329 -16.90 8.79 -11.28
CA ALA A 329 -16.53 10.04 -11.94
C ALA A 329 -17.13 10.18 -13.36
N GLY A 330 -17.45 9.06 -14.00
CA GLY A 330 -18.09 9.05 -15.31
C GLY A 330 -17.12 9.37 -16.46
N ARG A 331 -17.69 9.64 -17.63
CA ARG A 331 -16.90 9.86 -18.85
C ARG A 331 -16.26 11.25 -18.93
N ASN A 332 -16.86 12.27 -18.36
CA ASN A 332 -16.26 13.62 -18.30
C ASN A 332 -15.23 13.70 -17.19
N LEU A 333 -14.10 13.01 -17.40
CA LEU A 333 -13.11 12.73 -16.37
C LEU A 333 -12.11 13.89 -16.23
N THR A 334 -12.05 14.46 -15.02
CA THR A 334 -11.01 15.37 -14.54
C THR A 334 -10.45 14.85 -13.22
N ARG A 335 -9.24 15.31 -12.81
CA ARG A 335 -8.71 14.94 -11.49
C ARG A 335 -9.61 15.39 -10.35
N ASP A 336 -10.25 16.56 -10.48
CA ASP A 336 -11.16 17.09 -9.46
C ASP A 336 -12.42 16.24 -9.31
N ASN A 337 -13.15 15.95 -10.41
CA ASN A 337 -14.37 15.13 -10.29
C ASN A 337 -14.08 13.67 -9.89
N PHE A 338 -12.88 13.15 -10.22
CA PHE A 338 -12.44 11.87 -9.70
C PHE A 338 -12.22 11.89 -8.18
N ILE A 339 -11.57 12.94 -7.66
CA ILE A 339 -11.42 13.13 -6.21
C ILE A 339 -12.78 13.20 -5.52
N GLU A 340 -13.72 13.99 -6.07
CA GLU A 340 -15.09 14.08 -5.56
C GLU A 340 -15.81 12.72 -5.62
N ALA A 341 -15.63 11.97 -6.69
CA ALA A 341 -16.18 10.61 -6.83
C ALA A 341 -15.61 9.65 -5.76
N MET A 342 -14.30 9.69 -5.51
CA MET A 342 -13.66 8.90 -4.45
C MET A 342 -14.22 9.26 -3.06
N GLU A 343 -14.53 10.53 -2.80
CA GLU A 343 -15.12 11.00 -1.55
C GLU A 343 -16.53 10.44 -1.30
N THR A 344 -17.21 9.93 -2.34
CA THR A 344 -18.52 9.27 -2.20
C THR A 344 -18.46 7.82 -1.76
N ILE A 345 -17.25 7.21 -1.70
CA ILE A 345 -17.08 5.82 -1.28
C ILE A 345 -17.28 5.72 0.23
N LYS A 346 -18.35 5.04 0.63
CA LYS A 346 -18.75 4.86 2.04
C LYS A 346 -19.05 3.40 2.31
N ASP A 347 -18.55 2.91 3.43
CA ASP A 347 -18.84 1.57 3.95
C ASP A 347 -18.73 0.45 2.89
N TRP A 348 -17.71 0.57 2.04
CA TRP A 348 -17.50 -0.25 0.87
C TRP A 348 -16.19 -1.05 0.94
N SER A 349 -16.19 -2.27 0.45
CA SER A 349 -15.00 -3.13 0.40
C SER A 349 -14.67 -3.52 -1.04
N PRO A 350 -13.41 -3.35 -1.48
CA PRO A 350 -12.97 -3.77 -2.81
C PRO A 350 -12.98 -5.31 -2.91
N GLU A 351 -13.95 -5.86 -3.65
CA GLU A 351 -14.10 -7.30 -3.89
C GLU A 351 -14.10 -8.17 -2.60
N GLY A 352 -14.37 -7.58 -1.43
CA GLY A 352 -14.24 -8.27 -0.14
C GLY A 352 -12.81 -8.41 0.38
N LEU A 353 -11.82 -7.88 -0.34
CA LEU A 353 -10.41 -8.05 0.00
C LEU A 353 -9.94 -7.29 1.24
N THR A 354 -10.70 -6.30 1.71
CA THR A 354 -10.40 -5.56 2.94
C THR A 354 -11.65 -5.37 3.78
N GLY A 355 -11.48 -4.84 4.98
CA GLY A 355 -12.61 -4.27 5.73
C GLY A 355 -13.26 -3.10 4.97
N LYS A 356 -14.36 -2.59 5.52
CA LYS A 356 -15.14 -1.51 4.89
C LYS A 356 -14.42 -0.18 4.94
N ILE A 357 -14.27 0.43 3.78
CA ILE A 357 -13.58 1.70 3.56
C ILE A 357 -14.59 2.83 3.52
N THR A 358 -14.23 3.94 4.12
CA THR A 358 -14.97 5.20 3.99
C THR A 358 -13.98 6.33 3.75
N TRP A 359 -14.09 6.99 2.59
CA TRP A 359 -13.39 8.25 2.30
C TRP A 359 -14.36 9.43 2.28
N GLY A 360 -13.84 10.63 2.40
CA GLY A 360 -14.63 11.86 2.37
C GLY A 360 -13.74 13.10 2.37
N PRO A 361 -14.34 14.31 2.25
CA PRO A 361 -13.57 15.55 2.23
C PRO A 361 -12.64 15.71 3.44
N ASN A 362 -13.02 15.14 4.57
CA ASN A 362 -12.30 15.20 5.85
C ASN A 362 -11.72 13.86 6.31
N ARG A 363 -11.69 12.88 5.43
CA ARG A 363 -11.20 11.54 5.74
C ARG A 363 -10.51 10.93 4.52
N ARG A 364 -9.20 10.97 4.50
CA ARG A 364 -8.35 10.42 3.44
C ARG A 364 -7.75 9.07 3.81
N HIS A 365 -7.57 8.81 5.10
CA HIS A 365 -7.24 7.50 5.64
C HIS A 365 -8.54 6.69 5.82
N GLY A 366 -8.94 5.99 4.78
CA GLY A 366 -10.25 5.36 4.70
C GLY A 366 -10.43 4.15 5.62
N LEU A 367 -9.36 3.44 5.91
CA LEU A 367 -9.32 2.28 6.82
C LEU A 367 -7.91 2.13 7.37
N ASN A 368 -7.80 1.79 8.66
CA ASN A 368 -6.57 1.41 9.35
C ASN A 368 -6.67 -0.10 9.69
N PRO A 369 -6.36 -1.01 8.72
CA PRO A 369 -6.72 -2.41 8.84
C PRO A 369 -5.56 -3.21 9.44
N ILE A 370 -5.77 -3.84 10.58
CA ILE A 370 -4.84 -4.80 11.17
C ILE A 370 -5.61 -6.00 11.69
N ARG A 371 -5.18 -7.20 11.34
CA ARG A 371 -5.53 -8.45 12.01
C ARG A 371 -4.29 -9.33 12.13
N MET A 372 -4.20 -10.12 13.18
CA MET A 372 -3.04 -10.95 13.46
C MET A 372 -3.26 -12.38 13.04
N MET A 373 -2.25 -12.94 12.42
CA MET A 373 -2.11 -14.34 12.04
C MET A 373 -0.95 -14.98 12.81
N ARG A 374 -0.95 -16.29 12.91
CA ARG A 374 0.18 -17.07 13.41
C ARG A 374 0.61 -18.07 12.35
N ALA A 375 1.89 -18.11 12.05
CA ALA A 375 2.48 -19.10 11.17
C ALA A 375 2.38 -20.50 11.78
N GLY A 376 1.79 -21.42 11.03
CA GLY A 376 1.70 -22.84 11.38
C GLY A 376 2.92 -23.62 10.89
N LYS A 377 2.68 -24.82 10.34
CA LYS A 377 3.75 -25.65 9.78
C LYS A 377 4.21 -25.12 8.43
N ALA A 378 5.52 -25.23 8.17
CA ALA A 378 6.12 -24.83 6.91
C ALA A 378 5.54 -25.60 5.71
N ALA A 379 5.20 -26.88 5.93
CA ALA A 379 4.49 -27.67 4.94
C ALA A 379 3.11 -27.01 4.62
N GLY A 380 2.93 -26.61 3.36
CA GLY A 380 1.71 -25.93 2.90
C GLY A 380 1.59 -24.47 3.36
N ALA A 381 2.63 -23.86 3.94
CA ALA A 381 2.59 -22.51 4.49
C ALA A 381 1.35 -22.25 5.36
N ALA A 382 1.07 -23.18 6.29
CA ALA A 382 -0.11 -23.14 7.17
C ALA A 382 -0.15 -21.89 8.05
N PHE A 383 -1.34 -21.49 8.43
CA PHE A 383 -1.56 -20.35 9.32
C PHE A 383 -2.85 -20.52 10.15
N THR A 384 -2.95 -19.74 11.20
CA THR A 384 -4.18 -19.58 11.97
C THR A 384 -4.48 -18.11 12.21
N THR A 385 -5.74 -17.72 12.17
CA THR A 385 -6.18 -16.38 12.55
C THR A 385 -6.14 -16.26 14.07
N VAL A 386 -5.43 -15.27 14.59
CA VAL A 386 -5.31 -15.00 16.03
C VAL A 386 -6.33 -13.95 16.45
N THR A 387 -6.48 -12.89 15.66
CA THR A 387 -7.49 -11.84 15.92
C THR A 387 -8.26 -11.51 14.65
N GLY A 388 -9.49 -11.04 14.81
CA GLY A 388 -10.20 -10.33 13.75
C GLY A 388 -9.58 -8.95 13.51
N TYR A 389 -10.19 -8.20 12.58
CA TYR A 389 -9.81 -6.79 12.32
C TYR A 389 -9.97 -5.95 13.58
N GLN A 390 -8.96 -5.13 13.86
CA GLN A 390 -8.96 -4.23 15.01
C GLN A 390 -9.62 -2.89 14.65
N PRO A 391 -10.38 -2.28 15.57
CA PRO A 391 -11.06 -1.00 15.32
C PRO A 391 -10.12 0.20 15.51
N PHE A 392 -9.04 0.27 14.73
CA PHE A 392 -8.12 1.40 14.78
C PHE A 392 -8.72 2.65 14.14
N PRO A 393 -8.39 3.86 14.65
CA PRO A 393 -8.92 5.10 14.13
C PRO A 393 -8.34 5.44 12.74
N SER A 394 -9.05 6.29 12.02
CA SER A 394 -8.51 7.00 10.86
C SER A 394 -7.66 8.18 11.35
N HIS A 395 -6.55 8.49 10.69
CA HIS A 395 -5.61 9.53 11.14
C HIS A 395 -5.69 10.85 10.36
N PHE A 396 -6.29 10.87 9.16
CA PHE A 396 -6.46 12.11 8.39
C PHE A 396 -7.55 12.01 7.32
#